data_8febfcd4f80fe83300d5f149b602d817
#
_entry.id   8febfcd4f80fe83300d5f149b602d817
#
_cell.length_a   1.000
_cell.length_b   1.000
_cell.length_c   1.000
_cell.angle_alpha   90.00
_cell.angle_beta   90.00
_cell.angle_gamma   90.00
#
_symmetry.space_group_name_H-M   'P 1'
#
loop_
_entity.id
_entity.type
_entity.pdbx_description
1 polymer ?
#
loop_
_entity_poly.entity_id
_entity_poly.type
_entity_poly.pdbx_seq_one_letter_code
_entity_poly.pdbx_strand_id
1 'polypeptide(L)'
;MSKAMEMLLNALFPPKCAFCSVRLPIRQRICVCAECSDKLPYCRTEKRCSHCGKPAESGGMCKACLLRRNYTAGITSPFVYKERAKDAVVAFKKRDNAYRGRTLSLFVAEMVRYDFGGVDFDGVVSVPPRRSRMNEEKYDQAECLARHTARRLGLTYYPSVMRQVGDMQKQSTLSHDARFDNVRGGFAVRRPDRIKGKTLLLIDDVCTTGATLEECARVLRESGAHRVYAATIATTLL
;
A
#
# COMPACT_ATOMS: atom_id res chain seq x y z
N MET A 1 -5.45 -12.06 -27.40
CA MET A 1 -6.20 -13.25 -26.91
C MET A 1 -7.60 -13.18 -27.54
N SER A 2 -8.09 -14.26 -28.16
CA SER A 2 -9.41 -14.25 -28.78
C SER A 2 -10.51 -14.19 -27.70
N LYS A 3 -11.68 -13.60 -28.02
CA LYS A 3 -12.84 -13.56 -27.09
C LYS A 3 -13.27 -14.97 -26.63
N ALA A 4 -13.11 -15.98 -27.49
CA ALA A 4 -13.43 -17.37 -27.18
C ALA A 4 -12.49 -17.96 -26.10
N MET A 5 -11.18 -17.67 -26.19
CA MET A 5 -10.20 -18.09 -25.20
C MET A 5 -10.45 -17.41 -23.84
N GLU A 6 -10.82 -16.14 -23.85
CA GLU A 6 -11.16 -15.41 -22.63
C GLU A 6 -12.44 -15.96 -21.97
N MET A 7 -13.45 -16.32 -22.76
CA MET A 7 -14.66 -17.00 -22.27
C MET A 7 -14.35 -18.37 -21.66
N LEU A 8 -13.53 -19.17 -22.32
CA LEU A 8 -13.13 -20.50 -21.83
C LEU A 8 -12.33 -20.39 -20.51
N LEU A 9 -11.35 -19.49 -20.45
CA LEU A 9 -10.58 -19.24 -19.24
C LEU A 9 -11.44 -18.77 -18.08
N ASN A 10 -12.40 -17.87 -18.33
CA ASN A 10 -13.32 -17.39 -17.31
C ASN A 10 -14.32 -18.46 -16.85
N ALA A 11 -14.70 -19.42 -17.72
CA ALA A 11 -15.53 -20.55 -17.35
C ALA A 11 -14.79 -21.55 -16.45
N LEU A 12 -13.51 -21.81 -16.76
CA LEU A 12 -12.65 -22.69 -15.98
C LEU A 12 -12.15 -22.03 -14.69
N PHE A 13 -11.86 -20.73 -14.72
CA PHE A 13 -11.34 -19.94 -13.62
C PHE A 13 -12.18 -18.68 -13.40
N PRO A 14 -13.41 -18.82 -12.87
CA PRO A 14 -14.30 -17.69 -12.69
C PRO A 14 -13.67 -16.66 -11.74
N PRO A 15 -13.86 -15.34 -12.01
CA PRO A 15 -13.35 -14.31 -11.14
C PRO A 15 -13.90 -14.48 -9.72
N LYS A 16 -13.07 -14.18 -8.73
CA LYS A 16 -13.45 -14.27 -7.32
C LYS A 16 -13.41 -12.88 -6.68
N CYS A 17 -14.32 -12.64 -5.73
CA CYS A 17 -14.28 -11.44 -4.92
C CYS A 17 -12.94 -11.30 -4.21
N ALA A 18 -12.31 -10.14 -4.33
CA ALA A 18 -11.01 -9.86 -3.72
C ALA A 18 -11.05 -9.86 -2.18
N PHE A 19 -12.23 -9.73 -1.59
CA PHE A 19 -12.44 -9.67 -0.15
C PHE A 19 -12.88 -11.01 0.44
N CYS A 20 -13.96 -11.61 -0.03
CA CYS A 20 -14.54 -12.83 0.55
C CYS A 20 -14.29 -14.10 -0.28
N SER A 21 -13.67 -14.01 -1.46
CA SER A 21 -13.41 -15.16 -2.37
C SER A 21 -14.64 -15.81 -3.00
N VAL A 22 -15.86 -15.30 -2.81
CA VAL A 22 -17.04 -15.81 -3.52
C VAL A 22 -16.84 -15.68 -5.03
N ARG A 23 -17.32 -16.66 -5.79
CA ARG A 23 -17.27 -16.62 -7.27
C ARG A 23 -18.16 -15.49 -7.77
N LEU A 24 -17.68 -14.79 -8.80
CA LEU A 24 -18.35 -13.65 -9.41
C LEU A 24 -18.79 -13.99 -10.84
N PRO A 25 -19.79 -13.28 -11.40
CA PRO A 25 -20.15 -13.41 -12.80
C PRO A 25 -18.97 -13.14 -13.73
N ILE A 26 -18.90 -13.89 -14.83
CA ILE A 26 -17.76 -13.94 -15.77
C ILE A 26 -17.37 -12.56 -16.36
N ARG A 27 -18.29 -11.61 -16.42
CA ARG A 27 -18.06 -10.28 -17.02
C ARG A 27 -17.76 -9.17 -16.00
N GLN A 28 -17.53 -9.49 -14.75
CA GLN A 28 -17.32 -8.48 -13.73
C GLN A 28 -15.89 -7.91 -13.81
N ARG A 29 -15.77 -6.62 -14.19
CA ARG A 29 -14.46 -5.93 -14.33
C ARG A 29 -13.80 -5.62 -12.99
N ILE A 30 -14.60 -5.35 -11.96
CA ILE A 30 -14.15 -5.09 -10.59
C ILE A 30 -14.50 -6.31 -9.74
N CYS A 31 -13.50 -7.04 -9.26
CA CYS A 31 -13.69 -8.27 -8.51
C CYS A 31 -14.10 -8.01 -7.05
N VAL A 32 -15.29 -7.42 -6.86
CA VAL A 32 -15.93 -7.18 -5.55
C VAL A 32 -17.40 -7.61 -5.68
N CYS A 33 -17.90 -8.44 -4.77
CA CYS A 33 -19.33 -8.78 -4.72
C CYS A 33 -20.12 -7.64 -4.04
N ALA A 34 -21.43 -7.58 -4.28
CA ALA A 34 -22.31 -6.56 -3.72
C ALA A 34 -22.22 -6.53 -2.18
N GLU A 35 -22.33 -7.69 -1.53
CA GLU A 35 -22.23 -7.79 -0.06
C GLU A 35 -20.95 -7.19 0.50
N CYS A 36 -19.80 -7.46 -0.15
CA CYS A 36 -18.54 -6.85 0.28
C CYS A 36 -18.50 -5.36 -0.01
N SER A 37 -18.99 -4.92 -1.16
CA SER A 37 -19.03 -3.51 -1.53
C SER A 37 -19.71 -2.65 -0.47
N ASP A 38 -20.83 -3.14 0.08
CA ASP A 38 -21.64 -2.41 1.07
C ASP A 38 -21.03 -2.43 2.48
N LYS A 39 -20.21 -3.47 2.78
CA LYS A 39 -19.63 -3.69 4.13
C LYS A 39 -18.14 -3.35 4.24
N LEU A 40 -17.56 -2.72 3.22
CA LEU A 40 -16.14 -2.33 3.30
C LEU A 40 -15.92 -1.22 4.33
N PRO A 41 -14.96 -1.40 5.25
CA PRO A 41 -14.65 -0.42 6.28
C PRO A 41 -13.82 0.74 5.70
N TYR A 42 -14.46 1.60 4.90
CA TYR A 42 -13.80 2.74 4.28
C TYR A 42 -13.26 3.74 5.30
N CYS A 43 -12.08 4.29 5.04
CA CYS A 43 -11.49 5.40 5.79
C CYS A 43 -12.08 6.78 5.43
N ARG A 44 -13.27 6.81 4.85
CA ARG A 44 -13.97 8.06 4.48
C ARG A 44 -14.70 8.61 5.70
N THR A 45 -14.00 9.38 6.52
CA THR A 45 -14.60 10.21 7.57
C THR A 45 -14.21 11.66 7.31
N GLU A 46 -15.10 12.61 7.60
CA GLU A 46 -14.84 14.05 7.44
C GLU A 46 -13.70 14.53 8.35
N LYS A 47 -13.47 13.83 9.46
CA LYS A 47 -12.43 14.14 10.44
C LYS A 47 -11.29 13.14 10.34
N ARG A 48 -10.30 13.46 9.53
CA ARG A 48 -9.09 12.66 9.38
C ARG A 48 -7.85 13.52 9.62
N CYS A 49 -6.80 12.87 10.11
CA CYS A 49 -5.49 13.49 10.21
C CYS A 49 -5.00 13.86 8.80
N SER A 50 -4.65 15.13 8.59
CA SER A 50 -4.17 15.65 7.31
C SER A 50 -2.84 15.02 6.86
N HIS A 51 -2.09 14.40 7.80
CA HIS A 51 -0.83 13.73 7.48
C HIS A 51 -1.00 12.22 7.29
N CYS A 52 -1.52 11.48 8.28
CA CYS A 52 -1.54 10.01 8.24
C CYS A 52 -2.88 9.41 7.79
N GLY A 53 -3.89 10.23 7.48
CA GLY A 53 -5.20 9.79 7.00
C GLY A 53 -6.03 9.01 8.00
N LYS A 54 -5.56 8.78 9.24
CA LYS A 54 -6.31 8.10 10.30
C LYS A 54 -7.43 8.98 10.81
N PRO A 55 -8.54 8.43 11.32
CA PRO A 55 -9.57 9.19 12.00
C PRO A 55 -8.97 10.10 13.08
N ALA A 56 -9.42 11.34 13.15
CA ALA A 56 -8.96 12.36 14.10
C ALA A 56 -10.18 13.14 14.63
N GLU A 57 -10.13 13.58 15.89
CA GLU A 57 -11.27 14.23 16.55
C GLU A 57 -11.57 15.63 15.97
N SER A 58 -10.55 16.35 15.53
CA SER A 58 -10.65 17.80 15.24
C SER A 58 -10.28 18.21 13.80
N GLY A 59 -10.06 17.29 12.87
CA GLY A 59 -9.45 17.68 11.59
C GLY A 59 -8.04 18.27 11.79
N GLY A 60 -7.20 18.29 10.79
CA GLY A 60 -5.79 18.66 10.93
C GLY A 60 -4.92 17.47 11.37
N MET A 61 -3.70 17.72 11.86
CA MET A 61 -2.80 16.64 12.27
C MET A 61 -3.19 16.03 13.61
N CYS A 62 -3.19 14.70 13.72
CA CYS A 62 -3.39 14.02 15.01
C CYS A 62 -2.18 14.22 15.94
N LYS A 63 -2.40 14.03 17.25
CA LYS A 63 -1.38 14.20 18.29
C LYS A 63 -0.09 13.44 17.99
N ALA A 64 -0.19 12.21 17.50
CA ALA A 64 0.98 11.39 17.16
C ALA A 64 1.80 11.99 16.01
N CYS A 65 1.15 12.57 14.98
CA CYS A 65 1.84 13.23 13.87
C CYS A 65 2.41 14.58 14.23
N LEU A 66 1.80 15.30 15.18
CA LEU A 66 2.34 16.59 15.68
C LEU A 66 3.61 16.40 16.51
N LEU A 67 3.69 15.32 17.29
CA LEU A 67 4.81 15.04 18.20
C LEU A 67 6.02 14.39 17.52
N ARG A 68 5.92 14.04 16.24
CA ARG A 68 6.97 13.30 15.51
C ARG A 68 7.50 14.11 14.35
N ARG A 69 8.76 13.83 14.00
CA ARG A 69 9.31 14.25 12.72
C ARG A 69 8.77 13.34 11.62
N ASN A 70 7.99 13.90 10.72
CA ASN A 70 7.43 13.19 9.58
C ASN A 70 8.31 13.40 8.34
N TYR A 71 8.66 12.34 7.66
CA TYR A 71 9.43 12.37 6.41
C TYR A 71 8.52 12.16 5.19
N THR A 72 7.36 11.50 5.37
CA THR A 72 6.32 11.50 4.35
C THR A 72 5.62 12.87 4.33
N ALA A 73 5.19 13.32 3.15
CA ALA A 73 4.36 14.51 2.99
C ALA A 73 2.87 14.22 3.27
N GLY A 74 2.49 12.95 3.28
CA GLY A 74 1.16 12.45 3.61
C GLY A 74 1.07 10.94 3.42
N ILE A 75 0.17 10.29 4.19
CA ILE A 75 -0.12 8.87 4.10
C ILE A 75 -1.61 8.68 3.89
N THR A 76 -2.02 7.83 2.94
CA THR A 76 -3.41 7.51 2.70
C THR A 76 -3.69 6.02 2.64
N SER A 77 -4.93 5.63 2.95
CA SER A 77 -5.41 4.25 2.86
C SER A 77 -6.91 4.24 2.64
N PRO A 78 -7.45 3.44 1.71
CA PRO A 78 -8.89 3.35 1.47
C PRO A 78 -9.66 2.70 2.62
N PHE A 79 -9.04 1.80 3.39
CA PHE A 79 -9.74 1.00 4.39
C PHE A 79 -9.14 1.07 5.78
N VAL A 80 -9.99 0.88 6.79
CA VAL A 80 -9.57 0.50 8.14
C VAL A 80 -9.22 -0.98 8.14
N TYR A 81 -8.12 -1.38 8.80
CA TYR A 81 -7.65 -2.77 8.89
C TYR A 81 -8.50 -3.59 9.86
N LYS A 82 -9.74 -3.88 9.47
CA LYS A 82 -10.70 -4.72 10.19
C LYS A 82 -11.58 -5.49 9.21
N GLU A 83 -12.30 -6.50 9.71
CA GLU A 83 -13.31 -7.25 8.95
C GLU A 83 -12.82 -7.67 7.55
N ARG A 84 -13.63 -7.47 6.53
CA ARG A 84 -13.35 -7.86 5.12
C ARG A 84 -12.05 -7.28 4.57
N ALA A 85 -11.65 -6.07 4.98
CA ALA A 85 -10.38 -5.49 4.54
C ALA A 85 -9.18 -6.23 5.12
N LYS A 86 -9.25 -6.62 6.40
CA LYS A 86 -8.23 -7.49 7.04
C LYS A 86 -8.14 -8.83 6.34
N ASP A 87 -9.28 -9.49 6.07
CA ASP A 87 -9.32 -10.78 5.38
C ASP A 87 -8.69 -10.69 3.99
N ALA A 88 -9.00 -9.63 3.23
CA ALA A 88 -8.43 -9.40 1.91
C ALA A 88 -6.91 -9.22 1.94
N VAL A 89 -6.39 -8.43 2.90
CA VAL A 89 -4.94 -8.22 3.06
C VAL A 89 -4.25 -9.52 3.46
N VAL A 90 -4.79 -10.27 4.42
CA VAL A 90 -4.24 -11.56 4.86
C VAL A 90 -4.21 -12.56 3.70
N ALA A 91 -5.29 -12.63 2.93
CA ALA A 91 -5.35 -13.49 1.76
C ALA A 91 -4.40 -13.02 0.64
N PHE A 92 -4.24 -11.72 0.43
CA PHE A 92 -3.33 -11.14 -0.56
C PHE A 92 -1.86 -11.50 -0.30
N LYS A 93 -1.48 -11.74 0.97
CA LYS A 93 -0.14 -12.19 1.34
C LYS A 93 0.20 -13.61 0.85
N LYS A 94 -0.78 -14.39 0.42
CA LYS A 94 -0.57 -15.73 -0.14
C LYS A 94 -0.34 -15.63 -1.65
N ARG A 95 0.68 -16.33 -2.16
CA ARG A 95 1.10 -16.30 -3.57
C ARG A 95 -0.03 -16.53 -4.57
N ASP A 96 -0.90 -17.48 -4.29
CA ASP A 96 -2.02 -17.88 -5.18
C ASP A 96 -3.11 -16.80 -5.30
N ASN A 97 -2.99 -15.74 -4.54
CA ASN A 97 -3.96 -14.64 -4.49
C ASN A 97 -3.45 -13.32 -5.11
N ALA A 98 -2.40 -13.36 -5.94
CA ALA A 98 -1.85 -12.19 -6.63
C ALA A 98 -2.91 -11.41 -7.44
N TYR A 99 -3.98 -12.06 -7.94
CA TYR A 99 -5.10 -11.43 -8.63
C TYR A 99 -5.79 -10.34 -7.78
N ARG A 100 -5.74 -10.45 -6.44
CA ARG A 100 -6.30 -9.45 -5.52
C ARG A 100 -5.61 -8.11 -5.65
N GLY A 101 -4.30 -8.09 -5.90
CA GLY A 101 -3.54 -6.87 -6.09
C GLY A 101 -4.12 -5.98 -7.18
N ARG A 102 -4.66 -6.58 -8.25
CA ARG A 102 -5.32 -5.85 -9.33
C ARG A 102 -6.59 -5.11 -8.87
N THR A 103 -7.39 -5.71 -7.99
CA THR A 103 -8.61 -5.08 -7.46
C THR A 103 -8.28 -4.13 -6.32
N LEU A 104 -7.41 -4.52 -5.39
CA LEU A 104 -7.02 -3.68 -4.25
C LEU A 104 -6.33 -2.38 -4.71
N SER A 105 -5.50 -2.45 -5.76
CA SER A 105 -4.87 -1.26 -6.35
C SER A 105 -5.87 -0.25 -6.92
N LEU A 106 -7.08 -0.67 -7.29
CA LEU A 106 -8.13 0.26 -7.72
C LEU A 106 -8.49 1.21 -6.57
N PHE A 107 -8.78 0.65 -5.41
CA PHE A 107 -9.14 1.44 -4.24
C PHE A 107 -7.99 2.33 -3.75
N VAL A 108 -6.76 1.81 -3.79
CA VAL A 108 -5.56 2.60 -3.45
C VAL A 108 -5.40 3.77 -4.43
N ALA A 109 -5.52 3.54 -5.73
CA ALA A 109 -5.40 4.60 -6.73
C ALA A 109 -6.49 5.66 -6.60
N GLU A 110 -7.75 5.25 -6.36
CA GLU A 110 -8.86 6.20 -6.11
C GLU A 110 -8.61 7.03 -4.86
N MET A 111 -8.09 6.42 -3.79
CA MET A 111 -7.80 7.15 -2.57
C MET A 111 -6.62 8.13 -2.73
N VAL A 112 -5.61 7.76 -3.53
CA VAL A 112 -4.51 8.67 -3.91
C VAL A 112 -5.04 9.86 -4.69
N ARG A 113 -5.94 9.66 -5.67
CA ARG A 113 -6.56 10.77 -6.40
C ARG A 113 -7.39 11.67 -5.50
N TYR A 114 -8.10 11.08 -4.54
CA TYR A 114 -8.95 11.82 -3.61
C TYR A 114 -8.14 12.69 -2.65
N ASP A 115 -7.11 12.14 -2.00
CA ASP A 115 -6.33 12.86 -0.98
C ASP A 115 -5.18 13.67 -1.57
N PHE A 116 -4.62 13.26 -2.72
CA PHE A 116 -3.42 13.84 -3.32
C PHE A 116 -3.63 14.30 -4.77
N GLY A 117 -4.87 14.56 -5.18
CA GLY A 117 -5.22 14.92 -6.56
C GLY A 117 -4.53 16.17 -7.11
N GLY A 118 -4.02 17.05 -6.23
CA GLY A 118 -3.23 18.23 -6.61
C GLY A 118 -1.71 18.00 -6.61
N VAL A 119 -1.24 16.75 -6.48
CA VAL A 119 0.18 16.42 -6.44
C VAL A 119 0.62 15.80 -7.75
N ASP A 120 1.62 16.41 -8.39
CA ASP A 120 2.27 15.85 -9.57
C ASP A 120 3.32 14.82 -9.14
N PHE A 121 3.00 13.55 -9.30
CA PHE A 121 3.91 12.44 -9.00
C PHE A 121 4.79 12.11 -10.20
N ASP A 122 6.10 12.00 -9.98
CA ASP A 122 7.06 11.53 -10.99
C ASP A 122 7.11 9.99 -11.12
N GLY A 123 6.60 9.29 -10.10
CA GLY A 123 6.54 7.83 -10.14
C GLY A 123 6.23 7.16 -8.82
N VAL A 124 6.16 5.84 -8.90
CA VAL A 124 5.79 4.96 -7.79
C VAL A 124 6.97 4.07 -7.41
N VAL A 125 7.18 3.90 -6.12
CA VAL A 125 8.15 2.96 -5.52
C VAL A 125 7.42 2.05 -4.53
N SER A 126 7.95 0.86 -4.25
CA SER A 126 7.42 -0.04 -3.22
C SER A 126 8.34 -0.11 -2.01
N VAL A 127 7.77 -0.32 -0.83
CA VAL A 127 8.52 -0.77 0.34
C VAL A 127 9.14 -2.13 0.00
N PRO A 128 10.45 -2.34 0.20
CA PRO A 128 11.09 -3.61 -0.14
C PRO A 128 10.67 -4.73 0.82
N PRO A 129 10.58 -5.98 0.34
CA PRO A 129 10.23 -7.13 1.17
C PRO A 129 11.30 -7.38 2.23
N ARG A 130 10.89 -8.00 3.34
CA ARG A 130 11.83 -8.44 4.38
C ARG A 130 12.70 -9.58 3.87
N ARG A 131 14.00 -9.58 4.22
CA ARG A 131 14.95 -10.62 3.81
C ARG A 131 14.51 -12.03 4.20
N SER A 132 13.91 -12.21 5.37
CA SER A 132 13.38 -13.49 5.81
C SER A 132 12.28 -14.05 4.91
N ARG A 133 11.56 -13.19 4.17
CA ARG A 133 10.53 -13.61 3.19
C ARG A 133 11.09 -13.88 1.79
N MET A 134 12.24 -13.30 1.44
CA MET A 134 12.86 -13.53 0.12
C MET A 134 13.27 -14.98 -0.11
N ASN A 135 13.58 -15.73 0.94
CA ASN A 135 13.95 -17.15 0.84
C ASN A 135 12.75 -18.10 0.78
N GLU A 136 11.57 -17.67 1.26
CA GLU A 136 10.37 -18.52 1.35
C GLU A 136 9.32 -18.18 0.27
N GLU A 137 9.20 -16.91 -0.14
CA GLU A 137 8.17 -16.47 -1.07
C GLU A 137 8.75 -15.59 -2.18
N LYS A 138 8.69 -16.08 -3.44
CA LYS A 138 9.02 -15.29 -4.65
C LYS A 138 7.99 -14.19 -4.95
N TYR A 139 7.02 -13.93 -4.07
CA TYR A 139 5.93 -12.98 -4.28
C TYR A 139 6.03 -11.81 -3.32
N ASP A 140 6.26 -10.62 -3.88
CA ASP A 140 6.28 -9.36 -3.14
C ASP A 140 4.93 -8.63 -3.32
N GLN A 141 4.18 -8.53 -2.22
CA GLN A 141 2.86 -7.91 -2.19
C GLN A 141 2.92 -6.41 -2.47
N ALA A 142 3.88 -5.71 -1.85
CA ALA A 142 4.05 -4.27 -2.03
C ALA A 142 4.45 -3.94 -3.47
N GLU A 143 5.33 -4.73 -4.08
CA GLU A 143 5.69 -4.60 -5.48
C GLU A 143 4.49 -4.84 -6.41
N CYS A 144 3.74 -5.92 -6.19
CA CYS A 144 2.54 -6.22 -6.98
C CYS A 144 1.53 -5.08 -6.90
N LEU A 145 1.25 -4.59 -5.69
CA LEU A 145 0.34 -3.47 -5.47
C LEU A 145 0.84 -2.19 -6.16
N ALA A 146 2.14 -1.86 -6.01
CA ALA A 146 2.75 -0.69 -6.59
C ALA A 146 2.68 -0.68 -8.12
N ARG A 147 2.99 -1.81 -8.78
CA ARG A 147 2.87 -1.95 -10.24
C ARG A 147 1.46 -1.70 -10.74
N HIS A 148 0.47 -2.27 -10.06
CA HIS A 148 -0.93 -2.08 -10.45
C HIS A 148 -1.42 -0.67 -10.17
N THR A 149 -1.03 -0.07 -9.03
CA THR A 149 -1.37 1.32 -8.68
C THR A 149 -0.74 2.30 -9.66
N ALA A 150 0.56 2.14 -9.98
CA ALA A 150 1.25 2.97 -10.96
C ALA A 150 0.54 2.96 -12.32
N ARG A 151 0.19 1.77 -12.83
CA ARG A 151 -0.55 1.63 -14.11
C ARG A 151 -1.90 2.36 -14.08
N ARG A 152 -2.63 2.31 -12.95
CA ARG A 152 -3.93 2.97 -12.81
C ARG A 152 -3.83 4.49 -12.72
N LEU A 153 -2.73 4.98 -12.16
CA LEU A 153 -2.44 6.42 -12.06
C LEU A 153 -1.75 6.98 -13.31
N GLY A 154 -1.36 6.13 -14.28
CA GLY A 154 -0.57 6.56 -15.43
C GLY A 154 0.87 6.92 -15.10
N LEU A 155 1.40 6.41 -13.97
CA LEU A 155 2.73 6.74 -13.46
C LEU A 155 3.75 5.65 -13.77
N THR A 156 5.01 6.04 -13.85
CA THR A 156 6.13 5.09 -13.95
C THR A 156 6.36 4.38 -12.62
N TYR A 157 6.42 3.04 -12.63
CA TYR A 157 6.90 2.27 -11.49
C TYR A 157 8.43 2.12 -11.56
N TYR A 158 9.12 2.47 -10.48
CA TYR A 158 10.57 2.31 -10.35
C TYR A 158 10.90 1.07 -9.51
N PRO A 159 11.18 -0.09 -10.15
CA PRO A 159 11.47 -1.32 -9.43
C PRO A 159 12.83 -1.27 -8.75
N SER A 160 12.96 -1.97 -7.62
CA SER A 160 14.23 -2.21 -6.92
C SER A 160 15.03 -0.96 -6.58
N VAL A 161 14.37 0.18 -6.43
CA VAL A 161 15.00 1.45 -5.99
C VAL A 161 15.51 1.31 -4.57
N MET A 162 14.77 0.61 -3.72
CA MET A 162 15.11 0.38 -2.33
C MET A 162 15.45 -1.08 -2.05
N ARG A 163 16.17 -1.32 -0.96
CA ARG A 163 16.41 -2.65 -0.41
C ARG A 163 16.35 -2.60 1.11
N GLN A 164 16.00 -3.71 1.73
CA GLN A 164 16.21 -3.90 3.16
C GLN A 164 17.71 -4.14 3.44
N VAL A 165 18.22 -3.55 4.52
CA VAL A 165 19.55 -3.76 5.07
C VAL A 165 19.41 -4.12 6.56
N GLY A 166 20.27 -5.02 7.05
CA GLY A 166 20.19 -5.48 8.44
C GLY A 166 19.01 -6.42 8.74
N ASP A 167 19.00 -6.95 9.96
CA ASP A 167 17.94 -7.82 10.47
C ASP A 167 16.98 -7.00 11.33
N MET A 168 15.74 -6.89 10.84
CA MET A 168 14.65 -6.26 11.59
C MET A 168 13.79 -7.34 12.27
N GLN A 169 13.54 -7.20 13.56
CA GLN A 169 12.63 -8.09 14.29
C GLN A 169 11.20 -8.01 13.75
N LYS A 170 10.39 -9.06 13.97
CA LYS A 170 8.97 -9.04 13.58
C LYS A 170 8.24 -7.95 14.35
N GLN A 171 7.71 -6.95 13.66
CA GLN A 171 7.00 -5.81 14.25
C GLN A 171 5.74 -6.18 15.04
N SER A 172 5.16 -7.38 14.81
CA SER A 172 3.96 -7.84 15.50
C SER A 172 4.17 -8.06 17.01
N THR A 173 5.42 -8.25 17.45
CA THR A 173 5.79 -8.48 18.85
C THR A 173 6.24 -7.22 19.60
N LEU A 174 6.34 -6.08 18.90
CA LEU A 174 6.90 -4.85 19.45
C LEU A 174 5.82 -3.84 19.84
N SER A 175 6.09 -3.05 20.88
CA SER A 175 5.31 -1.87 21.25
C SER A 175 5.33 -0.81 20.15
N HIS A 176 4.46 0.20 20.26
CA HIS A 176 4.32 1.26 19.25
C HIS A 176 5.65 2.01 19.02
N ASP A 177 6.34 2.41 20.07
CA ASP A 177 7.59 3.19 19.98
C ASP A 177 8.78 2.30 19.57
N ALA A 178 8.87 1.08 20.09
CA ALA A 178 9.87 0.09 19.68
C ALA A 178 9.81 -0.25 18.17
N ARG A 179 8.67 -0.03 17.50
CA ARG A 179 8.58 -0.24 16.05
C ARG A 179 9.31 0.82 15.23
N PHE A 180 9.42 2.05 15.72
CA PHE A 180 10.21 3.10 15.04
C PHE A 180 11.71 2.83 15.19
N ASP A 181 12.16 2.44 16.38
CA ASP A 181 13.56 2.09 16.61
C ASP A 181 13.98 0.84 15.84
N ASN A 182 13.10 -0.15 15.75
CA ASN A 182 13.36 -1.42 15.05
C ASN A 182 13.54 -1.26 13.53
N VAL A 183 12.94 -0.24 12.91
CA VAL A 183 13.06 -0.04 11.45
C VAL A 183 14.15 0.95 11.07
N ARG A 184 14.68 1.70 12.04
CA ARG A 184 15.70 2.74 11.80
C ARG A 184 16.98 2.13 11.23
N GLY A 185 17.44 2.67 10.09
CA GLY A 185 18.60 2.12 9.37
C GLY A 185 18.34 0.80 8.65
N GLY A 186 17.09 0.29 8.67
CA GLY A 186 16.72 -1.00 8.06
C GLY A 186 16.55 -0.95 6.54
N PHE A 187 16.66 0.22 5.91
CA PHE A 187 16.49 0.39 4.46
C PHE A 187 17.61 1.21 3.84
N ALA A 188 17.88 0.97 2.56
CA ALA A 188 18.82 1.75 1.76
C ALA A 188 18.30 1.93 0.33
N VAL A 189 18.70 3.04 -0.31
CA VAL A 189 18.44 3.28 -1.73
C VAL A 189 19.57 2.66 -2.55
N ARG A 190 19.22 1.92 -3.62
CA ARG A 190 20.17 1.31 -4.55
C ARG A 190 20.51 2.20 -5.75
N ARG A 191 19.55 3.04 -6.16
CA ARG A 191 19.61 3.84 -7.39
C ARG A 191 19.16 5.27 -7.13
N PRO A 192 19.98 6.07 -6.44
CA PRO A 192 19.64 7.45 -6.08
C PRO A 192 19.45 8.35 -7.32
N ASP A 193 20.16 8.07 -8.41
CA ASP A 193 20.05 8.74 -9.71
C ASP A 193 18.62 8.70 -10.27
N ARG A 194 17.87 7.61 -10.02
CA ARG A 194 16.49 7.44 -10.50
C ARG A 194 15.46 8.25 -9.75
N ILE A 195 15.77 8.73 -8.56
CA ILE A 195 14.81 9.40 -7.67
C ILE A 195 15.17 10.84 -7.35
N LYS A 196 16.34 11.30 -7.76
CA LYS A 196 16.84 12.66 -7.48
C LYS A 196 15.86 13.72 -8.01
N GLY A 197 15.46 14.62 -7.13
CA GLY A 197 14.52 15.71 -7.42
C GLY A 197 13.06 15.29 -7.59
N LYS A 198 12.72 14.01 -7.45
CA LYS A 198 11.37 13.47 -7.77
C LYS A 198 10.43 13.51 -6.58
N THR A 199 9.16 13.75 -6.88
CA THR A 199 8.02 13.52 -5.99
C THR A 199 7.52 12.09 -6.17
N LEU A 200 7.64 11.25 -5.15
CA LEU A 200 7.39 9.81 -5.23
C LEU A 200 6.16 9.40 -4.42
N LEU A 201 5.43 8.41 -4.96
CA LEU A 201 4.40 7.67 -4.23
C LEU A 201 4.97 6.33 -3.76
N LEU A 202 5.12 6.17 -2.44
CA LEU A 202 5.58 4.94 -1.78
C LEU A 202 4.38 4.03 -1.46
N ILE A 203 4.45 2.76 -1.85
CA ILE A 203 3.36 1.79 -1.66
C ILE A 203 3.79 0.68 -0.69
N ASP A 204 2.90 0.36 0.25
CA ASP A 204 3.00 -0.81 1.13
C ASP A 204 1.62 -1.49 1.27
N ASP A 205 1.55 -2.65 1.93
CA ASP A 205 0.30 -3.38 2.14
C ASP A 205 -0.56 -2.77 3.27
N VAL A 206 0.01 -2.50 4.45
CA VAL A 206 -0.71 -2.01 5.64
C VAL A 206 0.10 -0.97 6.40
N CYS A 207 -0.54 0.15 6.71
CA CYS A 207 -0.02 1.15 7.62
C CYS A 207 -0.49 0.85 9.05
N THR A 208 0.40 0.38 9.92
CA THR A 208 0.12 0.23 11.36
C THR A 208 0.48 1.51 12.12
N THR A 209 1.72 1.65 12.55
CA THR A 209 2.24 2.86 13.18
C THR A 209 2.72 3.92 12.17
N GLY A 210 2.97 3.50 10.92
CA GLY A 210 3.63 4.30 9.89
C GLY A 210 5.17 4.23 9.93
N ALA A 211 5.76 3.56 10.93
CA ALA A 211 7.21 3.52 11.12
C ALA A 211 7.99 3.07 9.86
N THR A 212 7.53 2.02 9.19
CA THR A 212 8.15 1.54 7.95
C THR A 212 8.10 2.59 6.84
N LEU A 213 6.93 3.23 6.66
CA LEU A 213 6.73 4.25 5.62
C LEU A 213 7.59 5.48 5.90
N GLU A 214 7.65 5.93 7.16
CA GLU A 214 8.45 7.10 7.56
C GLU A 214 9.96 6.83 7.39
N GLU A 215 10.44 5.63 7.75
CA GLU A 215 11.85 5.28 7.56
C GLU A 215 12.21 5.15 6.08
N CYS A 216 11.37 4.51 5.27
CA CYS A 216 11.56 4.46 3.82
C CYS A 216 11.56 5.87 3.21
N ALA A 217 10.64 6.74 3.64
CA ALA A 217 10.58 8.12 3.16
C ALA A 217 11.82 8.92 3.58
N ARG A 218 12.32 8.73 4.82
CA ARG A 218 13.56 9.36 5.29
C ARG A 218 14.72 9.00 4.36
N VAL A 219 14.93 7.72 4.13
CA VAL A 219 16.03 7.21 3.31
C VAL A 219 15.91 7.68 1.85
N LEU A 220 14.70 7.70 1.28
CA LEU A 220 14.45 8.23 -0.07
C LEU A 220 14.79 9.74 -0.16
N ARG A 221 14.37 10.54 0.83
CA ARG A 221 14.65 11.98 0.87
C ARG A 221 16.12 12.30 1.07
N GLU A 222 16.79 11.60 1.97
CA GLU A 222 18.24 11.72 2.17
C GLU A 222 19.04 11.29 0.92
N SER A 223 18.46 10.40 0.10
CA SER A 223 19.04 10.00 -1.20
C SER A 223 18.63 10.91 -2.37
N GLY A 224 18.00 12.07 -2.08
CA GLY A 224 17.73 13.12 -3.06
C GLY A 224 16.32 13.20 -3.62
N ALA A 225 15.35 12.41 -3.15
CA ALA A 225 13.94 12.61 -3.52
C ALA A 225 13.43 13.96 -3.00
N HIS A 226 12.63 14.67 -3.82
CA HIS A 226 12.06 15.97 -3.44
C HIS A 226 10.97 15.82 -2.38
N ARG A 227 9.98 14.96 -2.63
CA ARG A 227 8.89 14.64 -1.69
C ARG A 227 8.54 13.16 -1.78
N VAL A 228 8.03 12.62 -0.67
CA VAL A 228 7.53 11.24 -0.60
C VAL A 228 6.17 11.25 0.04
N TYR A 229 5.16 10.80 -0.69
CA TYR A 229 3.84 10.47 -0.18
C TYR A 229 3.73 8.96 -0.07
N ALA A 230 2.82 8.46 0.76
CA ALA A 230 2.65 7.03 0.92
C ALA A 230 1.17 6.61 0.78
N ALA A 231 0.96 5.39 0.25
CA ALA A 231 -0.37 4.79 0.22
C ALA A 231 -0.30 3.30 0.53
N THR A 232 -1.33 2.80 1.25
CA THR A 232 -1.47 1.39 1.60
C THR A 232 -2.89 0.90 1.35
N ILE A 233 -3.13 -0.42 1.42
CA ILE A 233 -4.49 -0.97 1.29
C ILE A 233 -5.34 -0.59 2.51
N ALA A 234 -4.75 -0.69 3.70
CA ALA A 234 -5.48 -0.43 4.93
C ALA A 234 -4.59 0.19 6.02
N THR A 235 -5.22 0.91 6.94
CA THR A 235 -4.57 1.45 8.14
C THR A 235 -5.23 0.92 9.40
N THR A 236 -4.45 0.68 10.46
CA THR A 236 -5.01 0.38 11.78
C THR A 236 -5.50 1.67 12.45
N LEU A 237 -6.62 1.59 13.16
CA LEU A 237 -6.99 2.60 14.14
C LEU A 237 -5.99 2.53 15.31
N LEU A 238 -5.62 3.68 15.85
CA LEU A 238 -4.86 3.74 17.09
C LEU A 238 -5.79 3.55 18.28
#